data_81281936120f85db8334e25fa2e82e11
#
_entry.id   81281936120f85db8334e25fa2e82e11
#
_cell.length_a   1.000
_cell.length_b   1.000
_cell.length_c   1.000
_cell.angle_alpha   90.00
_cell.angle_beta   90.00
_cell.angle_gamma   90.00
#
_symmetry.space_group_name_H-M   'P 1'
#
loop_
_entity.id
_entity.type
_entity.pdbx_description
1 polymer ?
#
loop_
_entity_poly.entity_id
_entity_poly.type
_entity_poly.pdbx_seq_one_letter_code
_entity_poly.pdbx_strand_id
1 'polypeptide(L)'
;MKVLIELYDKDTLKNIVAPLTLRPDRVVYLYDKGMDDRDAFRSLVTCFQKNMPNIVVEDIPVDISSVKTLCAAVCRVAERYEAANCTLELTGGS
;
A
#
# COMPACT_ATOMS: atom_id res chain seq x y z
N MET A 1 -12.90 -4.44 9.66
CA MET A 1 -12.18 -3.61 8.69
C MET A 1 -11.19 -4.46 7.90
N LYS A 2 -11.14 -4.29 6.62
CA LYS A 2 -10.24 -5.03 5.74
C LYS A 2 -9.09 -4.12 5.30
N VAL A 3 -7.86 -4.46 5.64
CA VAL A 3 -6.66 -3.66 5.38
C VAL A 3 -5.75 -4.42 4.41
N LEU A 4 -5.38 -3.79 3.31
CA LEU A 4 -4.41 -4.32 2.37
C LEU A 4 -3.09 -3.58 2.56
N ILE A 5 -2.02 -4.33 2.83
CA ILE A 5 -0.66 -3.79 2.89
C ILE A 5 0.06 -4.20 1.61
N GLU A 6 0.58 -3.24 0.88
CA GLU A 6 1.12 -3.48 -0.45
C GLU A 6 2.41 -2.69 -0.64
N LEU A 7 3.40 -3.29 -1.34
CA LEU A 7 4.56 -2.55 -1.79
C LEU A 7 4.18 -1.68 -2.99
N TYR A 8 4.46 -0.39 -2.90
CA TYR A 8 4.23 0.51 -4.02
C TYR A 8 5.22 0.21 -5.15
N ASP A 9 4.72 0.10 -6.37
CA ASP A 9 5.50 -0.20 -7.58
C ASP A 9 5.46 0.97 -8.55
N LYS A 10 6.50 1.14 -9.35
CA LYS A 10 6.52 2.13 -10.43
C LYS A 10 5.48 1.80 -11.50
N ASP A 11 5.16 0.52 -11.69
CA ASP A 11 4.10 0.09 -12.58
C ASP A 11 2.75 0.30 -11.89
N THR A 12 2.02 1.30 -12.35
CA THR A 12 0.74 1.68 -11.78
C THR A 12 -0.26 0.53 -11.76
N LEU A 13 -0.26 -0.33 -12.78
CA LEU A 13 -1.18 -1.47 -12.82
C LEU A 13 -0.97 -2.42 -11.66
N LYS A 14 0.28 -2.65 -11.26
CA LYS A 14 0.57 -3.51 -10.12
C LYS A 14 0.00 -2.96 -8.82
N ASN A 15 -0.09 -1.65 -8.71
CA ASN A 15 -0.66 -1.00 -7.52
C ASN A 15 -2.18 -1.08 -7.48
N ILE A 16 -2.84 -1.25 -8.61
CA ILE A 16 -4.30 -1.18 -8.75
C ILE A 16 -4.95 -2.55 -8.63
N VAL A 17 -4.30 -3.60 -9.14
CA VAL A 17 -4.93 -4.93 -9.30
C VAL A 17 -5.44 -5.49 -7.97
N ALA A 18 -4.60 -5.51 -6.94
CA ALA A 18 -5.01 -6.07 -5.65
C ALA A 18 -6.14 -5.27 -4.99
N PRO A 19 -6.08 -3.93 -4.92
CA PRO A 19 -7.22 -3.17 -4.38
C PRO A 19 -8.52 -3.39 -5.13
N LEU A 20 -8.50 -3.46 -6.45
CA LEU A 20 -9.72 -3.69 -7.24
C LEU A 20 -10.28 -5.09 -7.03
N THR A 21 -9.41 -6.07 -6.84
CA THR A 21 -9.81 -7.47 -6.64
C THR A 21 -10.30 -7.73 -5.21
N LEU A 22 -9.56 -7.24 -4.22
CA LEU A 22 -9.84 -7.53 -2.81
C LEU A 22 -10.84 -6.57 -2.17
N ARG A 23 -11.03 -5.39 -2.75
CA ARG A 23 -11.95 -4.36 -2.25
C ARG A 23 -11.75 -4.08 -0.77
N PRO A 24 -10.54 -3.67 -0.34
CA PRO A 24 -10.30 -3.37 1.07
C PRO A 24 -10.94 -2.06 1.49
N ASP A 25 -11.10 -1.87 2.79
CA ASP A 25 -11.52 -0.60 3.36
C ASP A 25 -10.36 0.41 3.40
N ARG A 26 -9.14 -0.10 3.51
CA ARG A 26 -7.92 0.71 3.61
C ARG A 26 -6.78 0.02 2.87
N VAL A 27 -6.02 0.81 2.12
CA VAL A 27 -4.77 0.35 1.49
C VAL A 27 -3.61 1.12 2.12
N VAL A 28 -2.61 0.40 2.58
CA VAL A 28 -1.38 0.97 3.10
C VAL A 28 -0.26 0.61 2.13
N TYR A 29 0.24 1.59 1.40
CA TYR A 29 1.38 1.39 0.51
C TYR A 29 2.68 1.59 1.29
N LEU A 30 3.54 0.58 1.24
CA LEU A 30 4.92 0.73 1.69
C LEU A 30 5.69 1.33 0.52
N TYR A 31 6.04 2.60 0.65
CA TYR A 31 6.61 3.40 -0.43
C TYR A 31 8.12 3.55 -0.21
N ASP A 32 8.91 3.18 -1.20
CA ASP A 32 10.36 3.33 -1.09
C ASP A 32 10.72 4.82 -1.00
N LYS A 33 11.33 5.19 0.10
CA LYS A 33 11.70 6.58 0.37
C LYS A 33 12.68 7.16 -0.65
N GLY A 34 13.39 6.32 -1.40
CA GLY A 34 14.27 6.73 -2.48
C GLY A 34 13.56 6.94 -3.81
N MET A 35 12.27 6.61 -3.90
CA MET A 35 11.50 6.73 -5.13
C MET A 35 10.91 8.14 -5.24
N ASP A 36 11.17 8.80 -6.38
CA ASP A 36 10.64 10.14 -6.66
C ASP A 36 9.47 10.02 -7.65
N ASP A 37 8.30 9.65 -7.13
CA ASP A 37 7.12 9.37 -7.97
C ASP A 37 5.82 9.84 -7.29
N ARG A 38 5.90 10.99 -6.61
CA ARG A 38 4.76 11.48 -5.81
C ARG A 38 3.57 11.90 -6.67
N ASP A 39 3.79 12.41 -7.87
CA ASP A 39 2.70 12.83 -8.75
C ASP A 39 1.90 11.62 -9.24
N ALA A 40 2.59 10.53 -9.60
CA ALA A 40 1.93 9.28 -9.98
C ALA A 40 1.13 8.71 -8.80
N PHE A 41 1.68 8.77 -7.60
CA PHE A 41 0.98 8.33 -6.39
C PHE A 41 -0.29 9.15 -6.15
N ARG A 42 -0.24 10.46 -6.28
CA ARG A 42 -1.41 11.32 -6.13
C ARG A 42 -2.48 11.00 -7.17
N SER A 43 -2.07 10.74 -8.41
CA SER A 43 -3.01 10.34 -9.47
C SER A 43 -3.68 9.03 -9.15
N LEU A 44 -2.94 8.06 -8.61
CA LEU A 44 -3.46 6.78 -8.17
C LEU A 44 -4.52 6.96 -7.07
N VAL A 45 -4.22 7.76 -6.06
CA VAL A 45 -5.16 8.05 -4.96
C VAL A 45 -6.43 8.69 -5.51
N THR A 46 -6.31 9.66 -6.42
CA THR A 46 -7.45 10.31 -7.04
C THR A 46 -8.32 9.30 -7.80
N CYS A 47 -7.69 8.39 -8.54
CA CYS A 47 -8.39 7.33 -9.25
C CYS A 47 -9.19 6.44 -8.31
N PHE A 48 -8.59 6.02 -7.19
CA PHE A 48 -9.27 5.21 -6.20
C PHE A 48 -10.45 5.95 -5.57
N GLN A 49 -10.29 7.21 -5.24
CA GLN A 49 -11.36 8.00 -4.63
C GLN A 49 -12.56 8.17 -5.55
N LYS A 50 -12.35 8.22 -6.86
CA LYS A 50 -13.44 8.27 -7.84
C LYS A 50 -14.19 6.95 -7.96
N ASN A 51 -13.48 5.83 -7.93
CA ASN A 51 -14.03 4.51 -8.20
C ASN A 51 -14.41 3.74 -6.93
N MET A 52 -13.79 4.08 -5.82
CA MET A 52 -14.04 3.48 -4.51
C MET A 52 -14.05 4.59 -3.45
N PRO A 53 -15.13 5.39 -3.39
CA PRO A 53 -15.14 6.65 -2.60
C PRO A 53 -14.93 6.44 -1.10
N ASN A 54 -15.17 5.25 -0.58
CA ASN A 54 -15.00 4.97 0.85
C ASN A 54 -13.63 4.40 1.20
N ILE A 55 -12.77 4.17 0.21
CA ILE A 55 -11.44 3.62 0.47
C ILE A 55 -10.54 4.70 1.09
N VAL A 56 -9.76 4.30 2.08
CA VAL A 56 -8.73 5.16 2.66
C VAL A 56 -7.37 4.67 2.16
N VAL A 57 -6.58 5.57 1.63
CA VAL A 57 -5.24 5.26 1.10
C VAL A 57 -4.21 6.01 1.92
N GLU A 58 -3.23 5.29 2.44
CA GLU A 58 -2.09 5.90 3.13
C GLU A 58 -0.79 5.31 2.61
N ASP A 59 0.30 6.03 2.81
CA ASP A 59 1.63 5.56 2.45
C ASP A 59 2.57 5.67 3.64
N ILE A 60 3.49 4.71 3.73
CA ILE A 60 4.53 4.70 4.75
C ILE A 60 5.86 4.64 4.01
N PRO A 61 6.72 5.65 4.14
CA PRO A 61 8.04 5.61 3.52
C PRO A 61 8.91 4.58 4.23
N VAL A 62 9.53 3.71 3.45
CA VAL A 62 10.39 2.64 3.97
C VAL A 62 11.63 2.49 3.10
N ASP A 63 12.64 1.83 3.61
CA ASP A 63 13.77 1.36 2.82
C ASP A 63 13.49 -0.08 2.40
N ILE A 64 13.04 -0.28 1.16
CA ILE A 64 12.63 -1.59 0.68
C ILE A 64 13.81 -2.55 0.49
N SER A 65 15.05 -2.05 0.47
CA SER A 65 16.24 -2.90 0.43
C SER A 65 16.57 -3.53 1.79
N SER A 66 15.96 -3.04 2.86
CA SER A 66 16.16 -3.54 4.21
C SER A 66 14.98 -4.39 4.66
N VAL A 67 15.19 -5.70 4.73
CA VAL A 67 14.19 -6.64 5.23
C VAL A 67 13.74 -6.27 6.64
N LYS A 68 14.69 -5.86 7.49
CA LYS A 68 14.40 -5.45 8.87
C LYS A 68 13.43 -4.25 8.90
N THR A 69 13.66 -3.25 8.07
CA THR A 69 12.80 -2.06 7.99
C THR A 69 11.41 -2.42 7.47
N LEU A 70 11.34 -3.25 6.43
CA LEU A 70 10.07 -3.74 5.90
C LEU A 70 9.27 -4.50 6.95
N CYS A 71 9.89 -5.44 7.62
CA CYS A 71 9.24 -6.23 8.67
C CYS A 71 8.72 -5.34 9.80
N ALA A 72 9.52 -4.36 10.22
CA ALA A 72 9.10 -3.42 11.27
C ALA A 72 7.88 -2.61 10.84
N ALA A 73 7.84 -2.15 9.59
CA ALA A 73 6.69 -1.40 9.06
C ALA A 73 5.43 -2.26 9.01
N VAL A 74 5.53 -3.48 8.50
CA VAL A 74 4.42 -4.42 8.42
C VAL A 74 3.89 -4.73 9.81
N CYS A 75 4.77 -5.00 10.78
CA CYS A 75 4.36 -5.29 12.14
C CYS A 75 3.61 -4.12 12.78
N ARG A 76 4.07 -2.89 12.56
CA ARG A 76 3.38 -1.71 13.09
C ARG A 76 1.97 -1.56 12.51
N VAL A 77 1.81 -1.81 11.23
CA VAL A 77 0.49 -1.76 10.59
C VAL A 77 -0.41 -2.86 11.14
N ALA A 78 0.12 -4.07 11.27
CA ALA A 78 -0.63 -5.20 11.79
C ALA A 78 -1.07 -4.99 13.23
N GLU A 79 -0.23 -4.37 14.06
CA GLU A 79 -0.61 -4.00 15.42
C GLU A 79 -1.71 -2.94 15.45
N ARG A 80 -1.58 -1.92 14.59
CA ARG A 80 -2.51 -0.80 14.54
C ARG A 80 -3.92 -1.21 14.10
N TYR A 81 -4.03 -2.11 13.13
CA TYR A 81 -5.30 -2.51 12.52
C TYR A 81 -5.73 -3.93 12.84
N GLU A 82 -5.02 -4.62 13.72
CA GLU A 82 -5.20 -6.02 14.04
C GLU A 82 -4.79 -6.95 12.89
N ALA A 83 -3.86 -7.86 13.16
CA ALA A 83 -3.27 -8.72 12.13
C ALA A 83 -4.32 -9.54 11.36
N ALA A 84 -5.39 -9.96 12.03
CA ALA A 84 -6.45 -10.75 11.40
C ALA A 84 -7.19 -9.99 10.29
N ASN A 85 -7.13 -8.64 10.30
CA ASN A 85 -7.78 -7.80 9.30
C ASN A 85 -6.85 -7.43 8.13
N CYS A 86 -5.58 -7.82 8.21
CA CYS A 86 -4.57 -7.42 7.25
C CYS A 86 -4.28 -8.50 6.23
N THR A 87 -4.18 -8.10 4.96
CA THR A 87 -3.68 -8.94 3.86
C THR A 87 -2.41 -8.28 3.33
N LEU A 88 -1.39 -9.09 3.10
CA LEU A 88 -0.08 -8.62 2.67
C LEU A 88 0.15 -9.00 1.21
N GLU A 89 0.46 -8.00 0.37
CA GLU A 89 0.78 -8.18 -1.04
C GLU A 89 2.13 -7.54 -1.33
N LEU A 90 3.17 -8.34 -1.45
CA LEU A 90 4.54 -7.89 -1.59
C LEU A 90 5.18 -8.23 -2.94
N THR A 91 4.39 -8.53 -3.96
CA THR A 91 4.92 -8.84 -5.28
C THR A 91 5.39 -7.63 -6.07
N GLY A 92 4.98 -6.44 -5.67
CA GLY A 92 5.45 -5.19 -6.27
C GLY A 92 6.81 -4.76 -5.73
N GLY A 93 7.13 -3.46 -5.87
CA GLY A 93 8.30 -2.86 -5.25
C GLY A 93 9.58 -2.88 -6.08
N SER A 94 9.47 -3.00 -7.38
CA SER A 94 10.64 -2.91 -8.26
C SER A 94 11.02 -1.47 -8.59
#